data_2faa3a751f2bf996a2dd71e708156f64
#
_entry.id   2faa3a751f2bf996a2dd71e708156f64
#
_cell.length_a   1.000
_cell.length_b   1.000
_cell.length_c   1.000
_cell.angle_alpha   90.00
_cell.angle_beta   90.00
_cell.angle_gamma   90.00
#
_symmetry.space_group_name_H-M   'P 1'
#
loop_
_entity.id
_entity.type
_entity.pdbx_description
1 polymer ?
#
loop_
_entity_poly.entity_id
_entity_poly.type
_entity_poly.pdbx_seq_one_letter_code
_entity_poly.pdbx_strand_id
1 'polypeptide(L)'
;MGFTELRNNLIDIIREEQAKLGFREEKIRLYYPLSSLNHLLEAHDDADAMNARLAAMPAEITDTLGDVVVTHKGDRFCFNIPEKGSVYVHENTPDNDFIKALVDLLAGHGTTLNDVLALFMSYSPDIICEPVDNGEFDVLYRFPENFGDPYFYCFKDEGCHIIYHRFLPADYYDFDF
;
A
#
# COMPACT_ATOMS: atom_id res chain seq x y z
N MET A 1 3.91 -21.52 1.88
CA MET A 1 3.75 -20.39 2.80
C MET A 1 4.13 -19.06 2.16
N GLY A 2 5.27 -18.93 1.51
CA GLY A 2 5.72 -17.66 0.93
C GLY A 2 4.80 -17.03 -0.11
N PHE A 3 4.11 -17.79 -0.92
CA PHE A 3 3.18 -17.24 -1.92
C PHE A 3 1.91 -16.61 -1.31
N THR A 4 1.49 -17.04 -0.14
CA THR A 4 0.40 -16.36 0.60
C THR A 4 0.78 -14.95 0.99
N GLU A 5 1.99 -14.76 1.50
CA GLU A 5 2.53 -13.44 1.86
C GLU A 5 2.66 -12.54 0.61
N LEU A 6 3.20 -13.08 -0.48
CA LEU A 6 3.28 -12.36 -1.74
C LEU A 6 1.89 -11.95 -2.26
N ARG A 7 0.91 -12.87 -2.24
CA ARG A 7 -0.47 -12.57 -2.64
C ARG A 7 -1.06 -11.43 -1.80
N ASN A 8 -0.92 -11.52 -0.50
CA ASN A 8 -1.45 -10.52 0.42
C ASN A 8 -0.80 -9.15 0.18
N ASN A 9 0.51 -9.13 -0.03
CA ASN A 9 1.24 -7.90 -0.33
C ASN A 9 0.79 -7.27 -1.66
N LEU A 10 0.59 -8.08 -2.72
CA LEU A 10 0.05 -7.60 -3.99
C LEU A 10 -1.34 -6.98 -3.81
N ILE A 11 -2.22 -7.64 -3.08
CA ILE A 11 -3.58 -7.15 -2.78
C ILE A 11 -3.53 -5.83 -2.00
N ASP A 12 -2.67 -5.75 -0.98
CA ASP A 12 -2.56 -4.55 -0.14
C ASP A 12 -2.05 -3.34 -0.92
N ILE A 13 -1.06 -3.52 -1.80
CA ILE A 13 -0.57 -2.44 -2.66
C ILE A 13 -1.65 -1.96 -3.62
N ILE A 14 -2.37 -2.87 -4.27
CA ILE A 14 -3.48 -2.52 -5.17
C ILE A 14 -4.58 -1.78 -4.41
N ARG A 15 -4.95 -2.27 -3.23
CA ARG A 15 -5.95 -1.65 -2.35
C ARG A 15 -5.57 -0.23 -1.97
N GLU A 16 -4.31 -0.01 -1.63
CA GLU A 16 -3.81 1.31 -1.28
C GLU A 16 -3.83 2.27 -2.45
N GLU A 17 -3.43 1.83 -3.64
CA GLU A 17 -3.52 2.66 -4.85
C GLU A 17 -4.96 3.02 -5.19
N GLN A 18 -5.88 2.07 -5.08
CA GLN A 18 -7.31 2.33 -5.31
C GLN A 18 -7.89 3.31 -4.27
N ALA A 19 -7.43 3.25 -3.03
CA ALA A 19 -7.82 4.22 -2.01
C ALA A 19 -7.34 5.64 -2.34
N LYS A 20 -6.13 5.77 -2.89
CA LYS A 20 -5.53 7.07 -3.24
C LYS A 20 -6.06 7.67 -4.55
N LEU A 21 -6.20 6.84 -5.58
CA LEU A 21 -6.46 7.28 -6.96
C LEU A 21 -7.88 6.99 -7.45
N GLY A 22 -8.67 6.27 -6.65
CA GLY A 22 -9.96 5.74 -7.06
C GLY A 22 -9.84 4.43 -7.83
N PHE A 23 -10.96 3.68 -7.84
CA PHE A 23 -11.02 2.42 -8.58
C PHE A 23 -11.09 2.67 -10.09
N ARG A 24 -10.28 1.89 -10.81
CA ARG A 24 -10.37 1.75 -12.26
C ARG A 24 -10.20 0.29 -12.62
N GLU A 25 -11.00 -0.17 -13.55
CA GLU A 25 -10.83 -1.49 -14.16
C GLU A 25 -9.69 -1.41 -15.18
N GLU A 26 -8.48 -1.68 -14.71
CA GLU A 26 -7.26 -1.55 -15.51
C GLU A 26 -6.23 -2.61 -15.16
N LYS A 27 -5.31 -2.82 -16.09
CA LYS A 27 -4.11 -3.63 -15.83
C LYS A 27 -3.17 -2.88 -14.90
N ILE A 28 -2.57 -3.60 -13.98
CA ILE A 28 -1.68 -3.04 -12.96
C ILE A 28 -0.28 -3.60 -13.15
N ARG A 29 0.73 -2.74 -13.00
CA ARG A 29 2.14 -3.12 -12.98
C ARG A 29 2.73 -2.79 -11.63
N LEU A 30 3.23 -3.80 -10.94
CA LEU A 30 3.94 -3.64 -9.68
C LEU A 30 5.38 -4.10 -9.82
N TYR A 31 6.30 -3.33 -9.25
CA TYR A 31 7.73 -3.59 -9.34
C TYR A 31 8.28 -4.01 -7.98
N TYR A 32 9.07 -5.07 -7.98
CA TYR A 32 9.73 -5.60 -6.80
C TYR A 32 11.23 -5.78 -7.06
N PRO A 33 12.09 -5.34 -6.13
CA PRO A 33 13.47 -5.78 -6.13
C PRO A 33 13.57 -7.24 -5.69
N LEU A 34 14.60 -7.93 -6.13
CA LEU A 34 14.85 -9.34 -5.76
C LEU A 34 14.90 -9.55 -4.24
N SER A 35 15.48 -8.58 -3.51
CA SER A 35 15.57 -8.64 -2.06
C SER A 35 14.20 -8.70 -1.37
N SER A 36 13.23 -7.91 -1.85
CA SER A 36 11.86 -7.93 -1.32
C SER A 36 11.15 -9.24 -1.62
N LEU A 37 11.34 -9.79 -2.83
CA LEU A 37 10.78 -11.09 -3.18
C LEU A 37 11.38 -12.22 -2.35
N ASN A 38 12.69 -12.21 -2.13
CA ASN A 38 13.34 -13.17 -1.25
C ASN A 38 12.78 -13.09 0.18
N HIS A 39 12.52 -11.88 0.67
CA HIS A 39 11.92 -11.69 1.99
C HIS A 39 10.49 -12.26 2.04
N LEU A 40 9.63 -11.87 1.09
CA LEU A 40 8.23 -12.32 1.03
C LEU A 40 8.08 -13.83 0.83
N LEU A 41 9.00 -14.44 0.09
CA LEU A 41 8.96 -15.87 -0.23
C LEU A 41 9.82 -16.73 0.72
N GLU A 42 10.45 -16.11 1.71
CA GLU A 42 11.40 -16.77 2.63
C GLU A 42 12.48 -17.56 1.86
N ALA A 43 13.00 -16.94 0.78
CA ALA A 43 13.94 -17.55 -0.15
C ALA A 43 15.29 -16.84 -0.15
N HIS A 44 16.27 -17.47 -0.79
CA HIS A 44 17.61 -16.91 -1.02
C HIS A 44 18.01 -17.13 -2.48
N ASP A 45 17.09 -16.85 -3.37
CA ASP A 45 17.25 -17.07 -4.81
C ASP A 45 18.06 -15.93 -5.45
N ASP A 46 18.84 -16.25 -6.48
CA ASP A 46 19.29 -15.27 -7.45
C ASP A 46 18.16 -14.91 -8.44
N ALA A 47 18.39 -13.98 -9.35
CA ALA A 47 17.37 -13.51 -10.28
C ALA A 47 16.82 -14.64 -11.19
N ASP A 48 17.65 -15.55 -11.64
CA ASP A 48 17.23 -16.65 -12.53
C ASP A 48 16.40 -17.68 -11.76
N ALA A 49 16.82 -18.04 -10.55
CA ALA A 49 16.10 -18.95 -9.68
C ALA A 49 14.76 -18.34 -9.25
N MET A 50 14.73 -17.05 -8.92
CA MET A 50 13.49 -16.35 -8.58
C MET A 50 12.53 -16.29 -9.78
N ASN A 51 13.04 -16.01 -10.98
CA ASN A 51 12.21 -16.03 -12.18
C ASN A 51 11.62 -17.41 -12.45
N ALA A 52 12.37 -18.48 -12.27
CA ALA A 52 11.88 -19.85 -12.39
C ALA A 52 10.82 -20.19 -11.33
N ARG A 53 11.02 -19.73 -10.10
CA ARG A 53 10.04 -19.88 -9.01
C ARG A 53 8.71 -19.17 -9.32
N LEU A 54 8.77 -17.94 -9.82
CA LEU A 54 7.60 -17.14 -10.16
C LEU A 54 6.89 -17.59 -11.44
N ALA A 55 7.58 -18.30 -12.33
CA ALA A 55 6.97 -18.88 -13.53
C ALA A 55 5.91 -19.94 -13.21
N ALA A 56 6.05 -20.62 -12.07
CA ALA A 56 5.07 -21.58 -11.55
C ALA A 56 4.10 -20.91 -10.57
N MET A 57 3.50 -19.80 -10.98
CA MET A 57 2.58 -19.02 -10.14
C MET A 57 1.45 -19.91 -9.61
N PRO A 58 1.26 -20.01 -8.29
CA PRO A 58 0.28 -20.92 -7.72
C PRO A 58 -1.15 -20.43 -7.95
N ALA A 59 -2.09 -21.39 -7.98
CA ALA A 59 -3.51 -21.12 -8.18
C ALA A 59 -4.09 -20.12 -7.17
N GLU A 60 -3.58 -20.10 -5.95
CA GLU A 60 -4.04 -19.16 -4.91
C GLU A 60 -3.86 -17.67 -5.30
N ILE A 61 -2.89 -17.38 -6.19
CA ILE A 61 -2.72 -16.03 -6.75
C ILE A 61 -3.55 -15.87 -8.02
N THR A 62 -3.47 -16.82 -8.94
CA THR A 62 -4.16 -16.71 -10.23
C THR A 62 -5.67 -16.82 -10.13
N ASP A 63 -6.20 -17.52 -9.15
CA ASP A 63 -7.65 -17.59 -8.90
C ASP A 63 -8.22 -16.25 -8.45
N THR A 64 -7.44 -15.46 -7.74
CA THR A 64 -7.86 -14.15 -7.22
C THR A 64 -7.49 -13.00 -8.14
N LEU A 65 -6.25 -12.94 -8.59
CA LEU A 65 -5.72 -11.80 -9.36
C LEU A 65 -5.71 -12.02 -10.87
N GLY A 66 -6.06 -13.23 -11.33
CA GLY A 66 -6.01 -13.59 -12.75
C GLY A 66 -4.62 -14.06 -13.18
N ASP A 67 -4.41 -14.15 -14.49
CA ASP A 67 -3.15 -14.61 -15.08
C ASP A 67 -2.05 -13.54 -14.91
N VAL A 68 -1.41 -13.56 -13.75
CA VAL A 68 -0.29 -12.66 -13.45
C VAL A 68 0.94 -13.12 -14.21
N VAL A 69 1.50 -12.22 -15.02
CA VAL A 69 2.71 -12.46 -15.77
C VAL A 69 3.88 -11.67 -15.17
N VAL A 70 4.95 -12.37 -14.83
CA VAL A 70 6.14 -11.76 -14.26
C VAL A 70 7.24 -11.68 -15.32
N THR A 71 7.82 -10.50 -15.46
CA THR A 71 9.02 -10.25 -16.26
C THR A 71 10.09 -9.65 -15.36
N HIS A 72 11.37 -9.76 -15.73
CA HIS A 72 12.45 -9.15 -14.96
C HIS A 72 13.56 -8.58 -15.85
N LYS A 73 14.26 -7.60 -15.30
CA LYS A 73 15.48 -7.06 -15.85
C LYS A 73 16.50 -6.93 -14.72
N GLY A 74 17.54 -7.80 -14.75
CA GLY A 74 18.43 -7.93 -13.60
C GLY A 74 17.63 -8.32 -12.34
N ASP A 75 17.86 -7.61 -11.26
CA ASP A 75 17.23 -7.85 -9.97
C ASP A 75 15.87 -7.14 -9.78
N ARG A 76 15.34 -6.55 -10.84
CA ARG A 76 14.04 -5.87 -10.81
C ARG A 76 12.98 -6.67 -11.54
N PHE A 77 11.93 -7.03 -10.81
CA PHE A 77 10.80 -7.82 -11.30
C PHE A 77 9.58 -6.95 -11.49
N CYS A 78 8.83 -7.21 -12.57
CA CYS A 78 7.57 -6.55 -12.87
C CYS A 78 6.44 -7.57 -12.89
N PHE A 79 5.46 -7.39 -12.01
CA PHE A 79 4.22 -8.16 -11.96
C PHE A 79 3.17 -7.45 -12.81
N ASN A 80 2.79 -8.08 -13.91
CA ASN A 80 1.72 -7.60 -14.76
C ASN A 80 0.42 -8.30 -14.34
N ILE A 81 -0.45 -7.56 -13.66
CA ILE A 81 -1.71 -8.05 -13.11
C ILE A 81 -2.84 -7.65 -14.06
N PRO A 82 -3.67 -8.60 -14.52
CA PRO A 82 -4.77 -8.29 -15.43
C PRO A 82 -5.89 -7.50 -14.74
N GLU A 83 -6.81 -6.96 -15.50
CA GLU A 83 -7.97 -6.20 -15.03
C GLU A 83 -8.77 -6.95 -13.95
N LYS A 84 -8.86 -8.27 -14.05
CA LYS A 84 -9.49 -9.13 -13.05
C LYS A 84 -8.94 -8.87 -11.63
N GLY A 85 -7.64 -8.63 -11.49
CA GLY A 85 -7.00 -8.34 -10.21
C GLY A 85 -7.48 -7.02 -9.61
N SER A 86 -7.60 -5.96 -10.42
CA SER A 86 -8.12 -4.68 -9.94
C SER A 86 -9.58 -4.78 -9.48
N VAL A 87 -10.41 -5.49 -10.25
CA VAL A 87 -11.82 -5.74 -9.92
C VAL A 87 -11.94 -6.56 -8.64
N TYR A 88 -11.16 -7.65 -8.53
CA TYR A 88 -11.19 -8.50 -7.33
C TYR A 88 -10.88 -7.71 -6.06
N VAL A 89 -9.83 -6.90 -6.09
CA VAL A 89 -9.45 -6.11 -4.91
C VAL A 89 -10.53 -5.09 -4.56
N HIS A 90 -11.10 -4.42 -5.56
CA HIS A 90 -12.19 -3.47 -5.34
C HIS A 90 -13.43 -4.12 -4.71
N GLU A 91 -13.86 -5.26 -5.24
CA GLU A 91 -15.04 -5.98 -4.75
C GLU A 91 -14.84 -6.60 -3.37
N ASN A 92 -13.60 -6.94 -3.01
CA ASN A 92 -13.24 -7.57 -1.74
C ASN A 92 -12.60 -6.61 -0.73
N THR A 93 -12.57 -5.31 -1.02
CA THR A 93 -12.13 -4.29 -0.06
C THR A 93 -13.34 -3.86 0.77
N PRO A 94 -13.28 -3.99 2.12
CA PRO A 94 -14.33 -3.46 2.98
C PRO A 94 -14.49 -1.95 2.74
N ASP A 95 -15.73 -1.47 2.77
CA ASP A 95 -15.99 -0.05 2.75
C ASP A 95 -15.29 0.62 3.94
N ASN A 96 -14.28 1.41 3.64
CA ASN A 96 -13.56 2.19 4.64
C ASN A 96 -13.94 3.66 4.46
N ASP A 97 -14.96 4.08 5.19
CA ASP A 97 -15.48 5.44 5.12
C ASP A 97 -14.43 6.48 5.49
N PHE A 98 -13.51 6.15 6.39
CA PHE A 98 -12.42 7.03 6.77
C PHE A 98 -11.48 7.30 5.60
N ILE A 99 -11.03 6.26 4.89
CA ILE A 99 -10.11 6.43 3.74
C ILE A 99 -10.78 7.24 2.62
N LYS A 100 -12.07 6.99 2.34
CA LYS A 100 -12.82 7.80 1.37
C LYS A 100 -12.87 9.26 1.79
N ALA A 101 -13.19 9.53 3.05
CA ALA A 101 -13.24 10.89 3.58
C ALA A 101 -11.86 11.57 3.55
N LEU A 102 -10.79 10.85 3.85
CA LEU A 102 -9.42 11.36 3.79
C LEU A 102 -9.03 11.73 2.35
N VAL A 103 -9.27 10.84 1.39
CA VAL A 103 -8.98 11.09 -0.03
C VAL A 103 -9.76 12.29 -0.55
N ASP A 104 -11.04 12.40 -0.23
CA ASP A 104 -11.89 13.53 -0.62
C ASP A 104 -11.40 14.85 -0.02
N LEU A 105 -10.99 14.83 1.25
CA LEU A 105 -10.43 16.00 1.92
C LEU A 105 -9.13 16.46 1.26
N LEU A 106 -8.22 15.52 0.98
CA LEU A 106 -6.91 15.82 0.39
C LEU A 106 -7.00 16.26 -1.08
N ALA A 107 -8.05 15.86 -1.79
CA ALA A 107 -8.33 16.31 -3.16
C ALA A 107 -8.85 17.76 -3.21
N GLY A 108 -9.31 18.31 -2.09
CA GLY A 108 -9.77 19.68 -1.98
C GLY A 108 -8.64 20.70 -2.07
N HIS A 109 -8.98 21.91 -2.52
CA HIS A 109 -8.03 23.04 -2.50
C HIS A 109 -8.02 23.73 -1.14
N GLY A 110 -6.82 24.07 -0.66
CA GLY A 110 -6.65 24.82 0.59
C GLY A 110 -6.80 23.96 1.86
N THR A 111 -6.76 22.64 1.74
CA THR A 111 -6.74 21.74 2.89
C THR A 111 -5.48 21.95 3.71
N THR A 112 -5.63 22.04 5.02
CA THR A 112 -4.52 22.19 5.97
C THR A 112 -4.32 20.92 6.80
N LEU A 113 -3.17 20.80 7.48
CA LEU A 113 -2.94 19.72 8.44
C LEU A 113 -3.95 19.73 9.59
N ASN A 114 -4.44 20.91 9.99
CA ASN A 114 -5.51 21.03 10.98
C ASN A 114 -6.83 20.40 10.50
N ASP A 115 -7.16 20.54 9.22
CA ASP A 115 -8.34 19.91 8.63
C ASP A 115 -8.20 18.38 8.63
N VAL A 116 -7.01 17.88 8.32
CA VAL A 116 -6.68 16.45 8.37
C VAL A 116 -6.81 15.93 9.81
N LEU A 117 -6.22 16.62 10.78
CA LEU A 117 -6.33 16.24 12.20
C LEU A 117 -7.79 16.23 12.67
N ALA A 118 -8.57 17.24 12.29
CA ALA A 118 -9.99 17.30 12.62
C ALA A 118 -10.78 16.10 12.07
N LEU A 119 -10.43 15.65 10.84
CA LEU A 119 -11.04 14.46 10.27
C LEU A 119 -10.69 13.21 11.10
N PHE A 120 -9.44 12.99 11.46
CA PHE A 120 -9.04 11.88 12.32
C PHE A 120 -9.79 11.90 13.65
N MET A 121 -9.86 13.05 14.29
CA MET A 121 -10.54 13.22 15.59
C MET A 121 -12.05 13.00 15.51
N SER A 122 -12.65 13.21 14.34
CA SER A 122 -14.07 12.92 14.13
C SER A 122 -14.39 11.41 14.16
N TYR A 123 -13.41 10.58 13.87
CA TYR A 123 -13.51 9.11 13.93
C TYR A 123 -13.06 8.54 15.27
N SER A 124 -12.06 9.14 15.90
CA SER A 124 -11.60 8.77 17.23
C SER A 124 -10.99 9.98 17.94
N PRO A 125 -11.47 10.34 19.14
CA PRO A 125 -10.89 11.46 19.90
C PRO A 125 -9.51 11.15 20.45
N ASP A 126 -9.10 9.88 20.50
CA ASP A 126 -7.84 9.41 21.07
C ASP A 126 -6.74 9.24 20.03
N ILE A 127 -6.78 10.03 18.97
CA ILE A 127 -5.75 10.04 17.91
C ILE A 127 -4.38 10.35 18.52
N ILE A 128 -3.40 9.58 18.10
CA ILE A 128 -1.99 9.80 18.43
C ILE A 128 -1.38 10.62 17.30
N CYS A 129 -0.82 11.77 17.68
CA CYS A 129 -0.16 12.69 16.78
C CYS A 129 1.30 12.84 17.20
N GLU A 130 2.21 12.54 16.29
CA GLU A 130 3.65 12.61 16.51
C GLU A 130 4.31 13.49 15.45
N PRO A 131 5.17 14.46 15.83
CA PRO A 131 5.96 15.19 14.84
C PRO A 131 6.99 14.25 14.22
N VAL A 132 7.22 14.43 12.92
CA VAL A 132 8.23 13.68 12.16
C VAL A 132 9.20 14.69 11.59
N ASP A 133 10.47 14.53 11.85
CA ASP A 133 11.54 15.40 11.36
C ASP A 133 12.56 14.58 10.56
N ASN A 134 12.12 14.08 9.42
CA ASN A 134 12.96 13.26 8.53
C ASN A 134 13.17 13.89 7.15
N GLY A 135 12.66 15.09 6.93
CA GLY A 135 12.70 15.81 5.64
C GLY A 135 11.66 15.34 4.61
N GLU A 136 11.04 14.17 4.82
CA GLU A 136 10.04 13.60 3.93
C GLU A 136 8.61 13.90 4.39
N PHE A 137 8.37 13.86 5.71
CA PHE A 137 7.08 14.12 6.32
C PHE A 137 7.22 15.07 7.51
N ASP A 138 6.13 15.77 7.81
CA ASP A 138 6.07 16.74 8.92
C ASP A 138 5.41 16.14 10.16
N VAL A 139 4.44 15.25 9.96
CA VAL A 139 3.64 14.69 11.06
C VAL A 139 3.16 13.28 10.72
N LEU A 140 3.01 12.48 11.79
CA LEU A 140 2.40 11.16 11.75
C LEU A 140 1.13 11.17 12.61
N TYR A 141 0.02 10.68 12.04
CA TYR A 141 -1.21 10.41 12.77
C TYR A 141 -1.47 8.90 12.75
N ARG A 142 -1.95 8.38 13.86
CA ARG A 142 -2.41 6.99 13.95
C ARG A 142 -3.56 6.84 14.92
N PHE A 143 -4.41 5.87 14.62
CA PHE A 143 -5.48 5.48 15.52
C PHE A 143 -4.93 4.67 16.71
N PRO A 144 -5.61 4.69 17.86
CA PRO A 144 -5.26 3.80 18.96
C PRO A 144 -5.49 2.34 18.58
N GLU A 145 -4.80 1.41 19.23
CA GLU A 145 -4.86 -0.03 18.90
C GLU A 145 -6.28 -0.61 18.89
N ASN A 146 -7.14 -0.12 19.78
CA ASN A 146 -8.52 -0.58 19.88
C ASN A 146 -9.46 -0.10 18.75
N PHE A 147 -8.99 0.79 17.89
CA PHE A 147 -9.77 1.27 16.75
C PHE A 147 -9.82 0.26 15.59
N GLY A 148 -8.78 -0.58 15.47
CA GLY A 148 -8.69 -1.63 14.45
C GLY A 148 -8.06 -1.21 13.13
N ASP A 149 -7.53 0.01 13.04
CA ASP A 149 -6.73 0.48 11.91
C ASP A 149 -5.25 0.46 12.30
N PRO A 150 -4.41 -0.39 11.67
CA PRO A 150 -3.02 -0.56 12.06
C PRO A 150 -2.06 0.44 11.42
N TYR A 151 -2.54 1.29 10.49
CA TYR A 151 -1.67 2.12 9.68
C TYR A 151 -1.13 3.34 10.42
N PHE A 152 0.11 3.71 10.06
CA PHE A 152 0.72 5.00 10.34
C PHE A 152 0.52 5.91 9.14
N TYR A 153 -0.13 7.05 9.35
CA TYR A 153 -0.43 8.03 8.31
C TYR A 153 0.53 9.20 8.42
N CYS A 154 1.44 9.31 7.46
CA CYS A 154 2.45 10.37 7.41
C CYS A 154 2.03 11.45 6.42
N PHE A 155 2.13 12.71 6.82
CA PHE A 155 1.71 13.86 6.03
C PHE A 155 2.83 14.89 5.90
N LYS A 156 2.87 15.52 4.73
CA LYS A 156 3.72 16.67 4.46
C LYS A 156 2.89 17.79 3.87
N ASP A 157 3.00 18.98 4.44
CA ASP A 157 2.39 20.19 3.91
C ASP A 157 3.35 20.87 2.93
N GLU A 158 3.02 20.83 1.63
CA GLU A 158 3.77 21.47 0.55
C GLU A 158 3.27 22.89 0.27
N GLY A 159 2.38 23.42 1.09
CA GLY A 159 1.80 24.75 0.97
C GLY A 159 0.60 24.82 0.04
N CYS A 160 0.68 24.28 -1.16
CA CYS A 160 -0.44 24.22 -2.12
C CYS A 160 -1.25 22.92 -2.05
N HIS A 161 -0.65 21.88 -1.51
CA HIS A 161 -1.27 20.56 -1.32
C HIS A 161 -0.59 19.81 -0.19
N ILE A 162 -1.28 18.78 0.30
CA ILE A 162 -0.75 17.86 1.31
C ILE A 162 -0.44 16.54 0.65
N ILE A 163 0.78 16.07 0.84
CA ILE A 163 1.21 14.73 0.45
C ILE A 163 0.97 13.80 1.64
N TYR A 164 0.47 12.60 1.39
CA TYR A 164 0.39 11.60 2.42
C TYR A 164 0.85 10.24 1.93
N HIS A 165 1.34 9.46 2.87
CA HIS A 165 1.63 8.05 2.69
C HIS A 165 1.27 7.30 3.97
N ARG A 166 0.66 6.12 3.82
CA ARG A 166 0.39 5.26 4.98
C ARG A 166 1.30 4.04 4.96
N PHE A 167 1.80 3.69 6.11
CA PHE A 167 2.67 2.55 6.32
C PHE A 167 2.06 1.58 7.31
N LEU A 168 2.28 0.28 7.12
CA LEU A 168 2.20 -0.64 8.24
C LEU A 168 3.37 -0.35 9.21
N PRO A 169 3.22 -0.57 10.53
CA PRO A 169 4.28 -0.25 11.50
C PRO A 169 5.64 -0.87 11.15
N ALA A 170 5.66 -2.12 10.68
CA ALA A 170 6.90 -2.79 10.27
C ALA A 170 7.58 -2.05 9.11
N ASP A 171 6.82 -1.68 8.08
CA ASP A 171 7.35 -0.97 6.91
C ASP A 171 7.84 0.43 7.26
N TYR A 172 7.16 1.11 8.20
CA TYR A 172 7.57 2.43 8.67
C TYR A 172 8.94 2.42 9.35
N TYR A 173 9.19 1.42 10.19
CA TYR A 173 10.48 1.32 10.90
C TYR A 173 11.62 0.80 10.01
N ASP A 174 11.31 0.09 8.94
CA ASP A 174 12.27 -0.40 7.95
C ASP A 174 12.60 0.64 6.87
N PHE A 175 11.87 1.75 6.83
CA PHE A 175 12.09 2.83 5.87
C PHE A 175 13.31 3.66 6.32
N ASP A 176 14.39 3.59 5.56
CA ASP A 176 15.57 4.46 5.73
C ASP A 176 15.22 5.86 5.19
N PHE A 177 14.90 6.76 6.09
CA PHE A 177 14.69 8.17 5.79
C PHE A 177 16.02 8.91 5.64
#